data_fe1d3be5d87f13a55566c7c5129fd00e
#
_entry.id   fe1d3be5d87f13a55566c7c5129fd00e
#
_cell.length_a   1.000
_cell.length_b   1.000
_cell.length_c   1.000
_cell.angle_alpha   90.00
_cell.angle_beta   90.00
_cell.angle_gamma   90.00
#
_symmetry.space_group_name_H-M   'P 1'
#
loop_
_entity.id
_entity.type
_entity.pdbx_description
1 polymer ?
#
loop_
_entity_poly.entity_id
_entity_poly.type
_entity_poly.pdbx_seq_one_letter_code
_entity_poly.pdbx_strand_id
1 'polypeptide(L)'
;MKKILSTILVIGSILFASCENYDESERLIPIIGETDLTTPITKQQTEQAILVEDFTGWNCPNCPGGTEILESEMATYGERLIVSAVHTGSFARPSNENNNLDFRTPYGDELKQTFNVTSYPAIMINRQGTPITSIGDWSANIAEKMAATPHQLNISLGAKVEGGTNILVSTEIEVLSSLDSDLSLTLYVTESGIEGIQNVSTVHQPYTFKHVLRENPLKDMPLANSFKQGEIIKKNYLITGSDEWIMNNCAVVVMIIDNATGEVLQVNEIEL
;
A
#
# COMPACT_ATOMS: atom_id res chain seq x y z
N MET A 1 64.10 27.08 -57.16
CA MET A 1 63.89 26.75 -55.75
C MET A 1 62.64 27.52 -55.29
N LYS A 2 61.45 26.85 -55.28
CA LYS A 2 60.20 27.46 -54.82
C LYS A 2 59.79 26.68 -53.53
N LYS A 3 59.77 27.42 -52.42
CA LYS A 3 59.29 26.91 -51.13
C LYS A 3 57.75 26.95 -51.14
N ILE A 4 57.12 25.77 -50.97
CA ILE A 4 55.68 25.63 -50.75
C ILE A 4 55.46 25.76 -49.26
N LEU A 5 54.69 26.76 -48.88
CA LEU A 5 54.26 27.00 -47.51
C LEU A 5 52.94 26.27 -47.32
N SER A 6 52.93 25.23 -46.52
CA SER A 6 51.72 24.45 -46.19
C SER A 6 51.03 25.10 -45.00
N THR A 7 49.85 25.66 -45.21
CA THR A 7 49.02 26.26 -44.17
C THR A 7 48.16 25.16 -43.58
N ILE A 8 48.40 24.79 -42.32
CA ILE A 8 47.57 23.85 -41.58
C ILE A 8 46.41 24.64 -40.99
N LEU A 9 45.19 24.33 -41.45
CA LEU A 9 43.97 24.86 -40.92
C LEU A 9 43.54 24.00 -39.72
N VAL A 10 43.71 24.54 -38.51
CA VAL A 10 43.21 23.88 -37.26
C VAL A 10 41.75 24.25 -37.10
N ILE A 11 40.83 23.30 -37.39
CA ILE A 11 39.43 23.43 -37.08
C ILE A 11 39.26 23.13 -35.59
N GLY A 12 39.10 24.18 -34.80
CA GLY A 12 38.74 24.06 -33.39
C GLY A 12 37.30 23.63 -33.25
N SER A 13 37.07 22.38 -32.82
CA SER A 13 35.74 21.90 -32.42
C SER A 13 35.36 22.56 -31.10
N ILE A 14 34.42 23.52 -31.15
CA ILE A 14 33.79 24.08 -29.95
C ILE A 14 32.82 23.03 -29.43
N LEU A 15 33.20 22.30 -28.42
CA LEU A 15 32.30 21.48 -27.61
C LEU A 15 31.44 22.45 -26.77
N PHE A 16 30.19 22.67 -27.18
CA PHE A 16 29.19 23.23 -26.28
C PHE A 16 28.91 22.21 -25.19
N ALA A 17 29.58 22.34 -24.04
CA ALA A 17 29.11 21.74 -22.81
C ALA A 17 27.83 22.51 -22.43
N SER A 18 26.67 21.97 -22.77
CA SER A 18 25.42 22.37 -22.18
C SER A 18 25.46 21.91 -20.73
N CYS A 19 25.87 22.79 -19.82
CA CYS A 19 25.55 22.64 -18.42
C CYS A 19 24.03 22.95 -18.33
N GLU A 20 23.20 21.93 -18.35
CA GLU A 20 21.86 22.05 -17.80
C GLU A 20 22.05 22.38 -16.30
N ASN A 21 21.83 23.64 -15.94
CA ASN A 21 21.63 24.03 -14.57
C ASN A 21 20.29 23.42 -14.13
N TYR A 22 20.30 22.20 -13.65
CA TYR A 22 19.22 21.69 -12.84
C TYR A 22 19.20 22.51 -11.55
N ASP A 23 18.11 23.25 -11.36
CA ASP A 23 17.84 23.93 -10.09
C ASP A 23 17.77 22.84 -9.02
N GLU A 24 18.62 22.92 -7.98
CA GLU A 24 18.60 21.95 -6.87
C GLU A 24 17.24 21.96 -6.14
N SER A 25 16.42 22.99 -6.32
CA SER A 25 15.06 23.05 -5.79
C SER A 25 14.07 22.14 -6.53
N GLU A 26 14.38 21.68 -7.75
CA GLU A 26 13.56 20.71 -8.51
C GLU A 26 13.98 19.24 -8.24
N ARG A 27 15.05 19.02 -7.50
CA ARG A 27 15.40 17.70 -6.97
C ARG A 27 14.71 17.45 -5.63
N LEU A 28 13.42 17.56 -5.58
CA LEU A 28 12.65 16.85 -4.55
C LEU A 28 12.66 15.37 -4.93
N ILE A 29 13.78 14.68 -4.64
CA ILE A 29 13.76 13.23 -4.48
C ILE A 29 12.69 13.00 -3.42
N PRO A 30 11.61 12.28 -3.73
CA PRO A 30 10.61 11.95 -2.70
C PRO A 30 11.37 11.30 -1.55
N ILE A 31 11.39 11.94 -0.39
CA ILE A 31 11.98 11.36 0.81
C ILE A 31 10.96 10.34 1.28
N ILE A 32 11.10 9.11 0.76
CA ILE A 32 10.37 7.96 1.26
C ILE A 32 11.27 7.31 2.30
N GLY A 33 10.87 7.34 3.56
CA GLY A 33 11.68 6.73 4.61
C GLY A 33 11.40 7.26 6.01
N GLU A 34 12.21 6.76 6.94
CA GLU A 34 12.18 7.20 8.34
C GLU A 34 12.64 8.67 8.47
N THR A 35 11.97 9.44 9.31
CA THR A 35 12.21 10.88 9.51
C THR A 35 12.13 11.25 11.00
N ASP A 36 12.78 12.36 11.38
CA ASP A 36 12.63 12.95 12.71
C ASP A 36 11.37 13.84 12.84
N LEU A 37 10.69 14.14 11.72
CA LEU A 37 9.42 14.87 11.77
C LEU A 37 8.34 14.01 12.43
N THR A 38 7.45 14.64 13.18
CA THR A 38 6.36 13.95 13.91
C THR A 38 5.02 14.59 13.65
N THR A 39 3.95 13.80 13.74
CA THR A 39 2.57 14.29 13.81
C THR A 39 1.89 13.69 15.05
N PRO A 40 0.92 14.38 15.67
CA PRO A 40 0.24 13.84 16.84
C PRO A 40 -0.44 12.50 16.55
N ILE A 41 -0.37 11.55 17.48
CA ILE A 41 -1.15 10.32 17.45
C ILE A 41 -2.63 10.67 17.70
N THR A 42 -3.48 10.40 16.72
CA THR A 42 -4.92 10.69 16.77
C THR A 42 -5.77 9.42 16.71
N LYS A 43 -5.23 8.33 16.19
CA LYS A 43 -5.87 7.02 16.11
C LYS A 43 -5.19 6.04 17.06
N GLN A 44 -5.84 5.73 18.17
CA GLN A 44 -5.34 4.75 19.12
C GLN A 44 -5.97 3.38 18.88
N GLN A 45 -5.17 2.34 19.00
CA GLN A 45 -5.65 0.95 18.88
C GLN A 45 -5.57 0.26 20.24
N THR A 46 -6.64 -0.44 20.60
CA THR A 46 -6.75 -1.20 21.86
C THR A 46 -7.27 -2.61 21.67
N GLU A 47 -7.48 -3.03 20.42
CA GLU A 47 -8.01 -4.34 20.06
C GLU A 47 -7.23 -4.96 18.91
N GLN A 48 -7.28 -6.28 18.81
CA GLN A 48 -6.75 -6.99 17.65
C GLN A 48 -7.55 -6.65 16.41
N ALA A 49 -6.85 -6.22 15.35
CA ALA A 49 -7.40 -6.09 14.01
C ALA A 49 -6.77 -7.11 13.06
N ILE A 50 -7.45 -7.41 11.98
CA ILE A 50 -6.97 -8.29 10.91
C ILE A 50 -7.01 -7.56 9.56
N LEU A 51 -6.05 -7.91 8.70
CA LEU A 51 -5.98 -7.44 7.32
C LEU A 51 -6.65 -8.44 6.39
N VAL A 52 -7.47 -7.93 5.47
CA VAL A 52 -7.95 -8.67 4.30
C VAL A 52 -7.43 -8.00 3.05
N GLU A 53 -6.62 -8.69 2.29
CA GLU A 53 -6.19 -8.29 0.95
C GLU A 53 -7.12 -8.97 -0.07
N ASP A 54 -8.01 -8.16 -0.71
CA ASP A 54 -8.99 -8.60 -1.71
C ASP A 54 -8.38 -8.50 -3.12
N PHE A 55 -8.02 -9.63 -3.71
CA PHE A 55 -7.53 -9.71 -5.07
C PHE A 55 -8.69 -9.62 -6.06
N THR A 56 -8.73 -8.51 -6.80
CA THR A 56 -9.89 -8.08 -7.59
C THR A 56 -9.49 -7.46 -8.93
N GLY A 57 -10.46 -6.94 -9.65
CA GLY A 57 -10.28 -6.18 -10.89
C GLY A 57 -11.58 -5.67 -11.47
N TRP A 58 -11.55 -4.51 -12.12
CA TRP A 58 -12.73 -3.82 -12.66
C TRP A 58 -13.54 -4.68 -13.66
N ASN A 59 -12.87 -5.58 -14.38
CA ASN A 59 -13.51 -6.47 -15.38
C ASN A 59 -13.86 -7.86 -14.84
N CYS A 60 -13.76 -8.08 -13.53
CA CYS A 60 -14.12 -9.33 -12.88
C CYS A 60 -15.62 -9.35 -12.54
N PRO A 61 -16.44 -10.19 -13.20
CA PRO A 61 -17.90 -10.11 -13.06
C PRO A 61 -18.44 -10.54 -11.70
N ASN A 62 -17.67 -11.33 -10.94
CA ASN A 62 -18.06 -11.84 -9.63
C ASN A 62 -17.43 -11.04 -8.45
N CYS A 63 -16.44 -10.17 -8.74
CA CYS A 63 -15.74 -9.42 -7.70
C CYS A 63 -16.65 -8.48 -6.90
N PRO A 64 -17.65 -7.81 -7.51
CA PRO A 64 -18.58 -6.99 -6.74
C PRO A 64 -19.33 -7.74 -5.63
N GLY A 65 -19.68 -9.02 -5.85
CA GLY A 65 -20.29 -9.84 -4.81
C GLY A 65 -19.35 -10.13 -3.62
N GLY A 66 -18.05 -10.22 -3.87
CA GLY A 66 -17.03 -10.29 -2.81
C GLY A 66 -16.93 -8.98 -2.04
N THR A 67 -16.90 -7.85 -2.74
CA THR A 67 -16.87 -6.52 -2.11
C THR A 67 -18.09 -6.29 -1.20
N GLU A 68 -19.29 -6.69 -1.62
CA GLU A 68 -20.50 -6.58 -0.79
C GLU A 68 -20.39 -7.36 0.52
N ILE A 69 -19.79 -8.56 0.51
CA ILE A 69 -19.53 -9.33 1.72
C ILE A 69 -18.51 -8.59 2.61
N LEU A 70 -17.40 -8.12 2.05
CA LEU A 70 -16.39 -7.40 2.84
C LEU A 70 -16.94 -6.12 3.47
N GLU A 71 -17.79 -5.36 2.76
CA GLU A 71 -18.47 -4.19 3.32
C GLU A 71 -19.40 -4.58 4.50
N SER A 72 -20.11 -5.70 4.40
CA SER A 72 -20.95 -6.23 5.50
C SER A 72 -20.12 -6.64 6.70
N GLU A 73 -18.98 -7.30 6.47
CA GLU A 73 -18.05 -7.70 7.54
C GLU A 73 -17.36 -6.47 8.18
N MET A 74 -16.98 -5.46 7.38
CA MET A 74 -16.46 -4.19 7.92
C MET A 74 -17.51 -3.48 8.78
N ALA A 75 -18.80 -3.50 8.40
CA ALA A 75 -19.88 -2.97 9.23
C ALA A 75 -20.04 -3.75 10.55
N THR A 76 -19.71 -5.03 10.57
CA THR A 76 -19.79 -5.91 11.75
C THR A 76 -18.63 -5.73 12.70
N TYR A 77 -17.39 -5.68 12.17
CA TYR A 77 -16.16 -5.66 12.97
C TYR A 77 -15.59 -4.24 13.15
N GLY A 78 -16.08 -3.26 12.40
CA GLY A 78 -15.61 -1.88 12.46
C GLY A 78 -14.10 -1.77 12.17
N GLU A 79 -13.41 -1.00 12.98
CA GLU A 79 -11.98 -0.73 12.85
C GLU A 79 -11.07 -1.96 13.05
N ARG A 80 -11.64 -3.09 13.41
CA ARG A 80 -10.90 -4.36 13.57
C ARG A 80 -10.75 -5.14 12.28
N LEU A 81 -11.45 -4.77 11.21
CA LEU A 81 -11.31 -5.36 9.88
C LEU A 81 -10.84 -4.32 8.88
N ILE A 82 -9.58 -4.41 8.50
CA ILE A 82 -8.96 -3.54 7.51
C ILE A 82 -8.95 -4.27 6.16
N VAL A 83 -9.46 -3.62 5.13
CA VAL A 83 -9.53 -4.18 3.77
C VAL A 83 -8.65 -3.38 2.82
N SER A 84 -7.89 -4.09 1.97
CA SER A 84 -7.18 -3.49 0.84
C SER A 84 -7.57 -4.21 -0.46
N ALA A 85 -8.16 -3.47 -1.41
CA ALA A 85 -8.54 -3.98 -2.72
C ALA A 85 -7.34 -3.97 -3.67
N VAL A 86 -6.77 -5.14 -3.91
CA VAL A 86 -5.58 -5.35 -4.73
C VAL A 86 -5.97 -5.66 -6.16
N HIS A 87 -6.04 -4.62 -6.99
CA HIS A 87 -6.33 -4.76 -8.41
C HIS A 87 -5.12 -5.34 -9.15
N THR A 88 -5.25 -6.55 -9.70
CA THR A 88 -4.12 -7.25 -10.34
C THR A 88 -4.57 -8.24 -11.41
N GLY A 89 -3.63 -8.72 -12.22
CA GLY A 89 -3.87 -9.72 -13.25
C GLY A 89 -4.66 -9.20 -14.45
N SER A 90 -5.29 -10.12 -15.20
CA SER A 90 -5.97 -9.81 -16.47
C SER A 90 -7.24 -8.98 -16.28
N PHE A 91 -7.96 -9.18 -15.18
CA PHE A 91 -9.21 -8.46 -14.89
C PHE A 91 -9.00 -7.00 -14.46
N ALA A 92 -7.77 -6.64 -14.07
CA ALA A 92 -7.45 -5.27 -13.67
C ALA A 92 -6.81 -4.44 -14.79
N ARG A 93 -6.58 -5.01 -15.99
CA ARG A 93 -5.97 -4.27 -17.12
C ARG A 93 -6.87 -3.13 -17.55
N PRO A 94 -6.32 -1.89 -17.69
CA PRO A 94 -7.09 -0.77 -18.18
C PRO A 94 -7.60 -1.00 -19.60
N SER A 95 -8.77 -0.46 -19.90
CA SER A 95 -9.34 -0.42 -21.25
C SER A 95 -10.18 0.83 -21.44
N ASN A 96 -10.56 1.12 -22.69
CA ASN A 96 -11.46 2.23 -22.99
C ASN A 96 -12.84 2.08 -22.30
N GLU A 97 -13.24 0.85 -21.97
CA GLU A 97 -14.51 0.55 -21.32
C GLU A 97 -14.58 1.02 -19.86
N ASN A 98 -13.43 1.12 -19.18
CA ASN A 98 -13.33 1.68 -17.83
C ASN A 98 -12.61 3.04 -17.79
N ASN A 99 -12.69 3.84 -18.88
CA ASN A 99 -12.03 5.14 -18.99
C ASN A 99 -10.50 5.07 -18.83
N ASN A 100 -9.89 3.94 -19.16
CA ASN A 100 -8.46 3.64 -19.00
C ASN A 100 -7.93 3.78 -17.56
N LEU A 101 -8.79 3.69 -16.54
CA LEU A 101 -8.35 3.64 -15.15
C LEU A 101 -7.45 2.43 -14.92
N ASP A 102 -6.29 2.66 -14.33
CA ASP A 102 -5.35 1.60 -13.96
C ASP A 102 -5.12 1.63 -12.44
N PHE A 103 -5.61 0.60 -11.77
CA PHE A 103 -5.46 0.43 -10.32
C PHE A 103 -4.38 -0.61 -9.96
N ARG A 104 -3.70 -1.16 -10.97
CA ARG A 104 -2.61 -2.10 -10.73
C ARG A 104 -1.41 -1.37 -10.15
N THR A 105 -0.73 -2.01 -9.22
CA THR A 105 0.53 -1.55 -8.67
C THR A 105 1.58 -2.65 -8.80
N PRO A 106 2.88 -2.31 -8.88
CA PRO A 106 3.95 -3.30 -8.84
C PRO A 106 3.86 -4.20 -7.61
N TYR A 107 3.49 -3.60 -6.46
CA TYR A 107 3.33 -4.35 -5.22
C TYR A 107 2.12 -5.29 -5.23
N GLY A 108 0.99 -4.88 -5.80
CA GLY A 108 -0.17 -5.76 -6.00
C GLY A 108 0.16 -6.98 -6.86
N ASP A 109 0.95 -6.80 -7.92
CA ASP A 109 1.43 -7.90 -8.74
C ASP A 109 2.44 -8.80 -8.00
N GLU A 110 3.28 -8.23 -7.11
CA GLU A 110 4.15 -9.00 -6.22
C GLU A 110 3.33 -9.85 -5.23
N LEU A 111 2.33 -9.27 -4.55
CA LEU A 111 1.44 -9.99 -3.64
C LEU A 111 0.72 -11.15 -4.35
N LYS A 112 0.21 -10.89 -5.57
CA LYS A 112 -0.40 -11.94 -6.41
C LYS A 112 0.55 -13.11 -6.64
N GLN A 113 1.81 -12.83 -6.95
CA GLN A 113 2.83 -13.86 -7.20
C GLN A 113 3.20 -14.60 -5.91
N THR A 114 3.44 -13.86 -4.83
CA THR A 114 3.80 -14.39 -3.51
C THR A 114 2.76 -15.37 -2.99
N PHE A 115 1.47 -15.02 -3.09
CA PHE A 115 0.38 -15.88 -2.62
C PHE A 115 -0.16 -16.84 -3.68
N ASN A 116 0.44 -16.85 -4.89
CA ASN A 116 0.00 -17.70 -5.99
C ASN A 116 -1.51 -17.54 -6.31
N VAL A 117 -1.99 -16.29 -6.39
CA VAL A 117 -3.38 -16.00 -6.73
C VAL A 117 -3.64 -16.29 -8.20
N THR A 118 -4.47 -17.28 -8.49
CA THR A 118 -4.75 -17.77 -9.86
C THR A 118 -6.19 -17.54 -10.32
N SER A 119 -7.09 -17.18 -9.41
CA SER A 119 -8.50 -16.89 -9.70
C SER A 119 -9.01 -15.70 -8.91
N TYR A 120 -10.11 -15.10 -9.37
CA TYR A 120 -10.72 -13.88 -8.83
C TYR A 120 -12.25 -14.03 -8.68
N PRO A 121 -12.86 -13.41 -7.66
CA PRO A 121 -12.17 -12.78 -6.53
C PRO A 121 -11.48 -13.79 -5.64
N ALA A 122 -10.51 -13.33 -4.86
CA ALA A 122 -9.85 -14.13 -3.83
C ALA A 122 -9.40 -13.22 -2.68
N ILE A 123 -9.45 -13.70 -1.43
CA ILE A 123 -8.91 -12.97 -0.29
C ILE A 123 -7.75 -13.71 0.37
N MET A 124 -6.81 -12.92 0.91
CA MET A 124 -5.85 -13.37 1.93
C MET A 124 -6.18 -12.69 3.24
N ILE A 125 -6.18 -13.44 4.35
CA ILE A 125 -6.43 -12.91 5.68
C ILE A 125 -5.12 -13.00 6.49
N ASN A 126 -4.61 -11.84 6.95
CA ASN A 126 -3.33 -11.72 7.65
C ASN A 126 -2.16 -12.42 6.93
N ARG A 127 -2.26 -12.63 5.62
CA ARG A 127 -1.25 -13.34 4.79
C ARG A 127 -0.98 -14.77 5.22
N GLN A 128 -1.98 -15.42 5.84
CA GLN A 128 -1.86 -16.81 6.31
C GLN A 128 -2.56 -17.79 5.38
N GLY A 129 -1.93 -18.95 5.19
CA GLY A 129 -2.50 -20.07 4.43
C GLY A 129 -2.49 -19.82 2.91
N THR A 130 -3.59 -20.10 2.26
CA THR A 130 -3.77 -19.96 0.81
C THR A 130 -4.94 -19.02 0.49
N PRO A 131 -4.94 -18.38 -0.69
CA PRO A 131 -6.05 -17.52 -1.09
C PRO A 131 -7.40 -18.24 -1.05
N ILE A 132 -8.40 -17.59 -0.43
CA ILE A 132 -9.76 -18.10 -0.32
C ILE A 132 -10.57 -17.59 -1.51
N THR A 133 -10.92 -18.47 -2.45
CA THR A 133 -11.59 -18.14 -3.70
C THR A 133 -13.09 -18.37 -3.69
N SER A 134 -13.61 -19.11 -2.70
CA SER A 134 -15.04 -19.33 -2.50
C SER A 134 -15.61 -18.15 -1.70
N ILE A 135 -16.34 -17.27 -2.37
CA ILE A 135 -16.96 -16.08 -1.73
C ILE A 135 -17.86 -16.48 -0.55
N GLY A 136 -18.55 -17.62 -0.64
CA GLY A 136 -19.44 -18.11 0.42
C GLY A 136 -18.73 -18.49 1.71
N ASP A 137 -17.41 -18.68 1.67
CA ASP A 137 -16.60 -19.07 2.84
C ASP A 137 -15.95 -17.86 3.53
N TRP A 138 -16.00 -16.65 2.93
CA TRP A 138 -15.26 -15.49 3.40
C TRP A 138 -15.66 -15.07 4.81
N SER A 139 -16.97 -14.89 5.07
CA SER A 139 -17.45 -14.49 6.40
C SER A 139 -17.02 -15.46 7.50
N ALA A 140 -17.11 -16.77 7.24
CA ALA A 140 -16.70 -17.78 8.24
C ALA A 140 -15.20 -17.74 8.52
N ASN A 141 -14.36 -17.57 7.47
CA ASN A 141 -12.91 -17.48 7.62
C ASN A 141 -12.48 -16.17 8.31
N ILE A 142 -13.15 -15.05 8.02
CA ILE A 142 -12.92 -13.76 8.69
C ILE A 142 -13.25 -13.90 10.19
N ALA A 143 -14.41 -14.48 10.53
CA ALA A 143 -14.81 -14.69 11.92
C ALA A 143 -13.84 -15.61 12.67
N GLU A 144 -13.41 -16.71 12.05
CA GLU A 144 -12.42 -17.63 12.63
C GLU A 144 -11.09 -16.89 12.88
N LYS A 145 -10.58 -16.17 11.91
CA LYS A 145 -9.32 -15.43 12.04
C LYS A 145 -9.43 -14.32 13.09
N MET A 146 -10.53 -13.58 13.13
CA MET A 146 -10.79 -12.54 14.13
C MET A 146 -10.77 -13.08 15.55
N ALA A 147 -11.27 -14.31 15.75
CA ALA A 147 -11.30 -14.96 17.05
C ALA A 147 -9.95 -15.62 17.43
N ALA A 148 -9.18 -16.08 16.45
CA ALA A 148 -7.96 -16.86 16.66
C ALA A 148 -6.69 -16.04 16.73
N THR A 149 -6.65 -14.83 16.14
CA THR A 149 -5.43 -13.99 16.10
C THR A 149 -5.11 -13.44 17.48
N PRO A 150 -3.92 -13.73 18.05
CA PRO A 150 -3.54 -13.24 19.37
C PRO A 150 -3.34 -11.73 19.37
N HIS A 151 -3.82 -11.02 20.38
CA HIS A 151 -3.59 -9.61 20.58
C HIS A 151 -2.27 -9.36 21.31
N GLN A 152 -1.20 -9.21 20.56
CA GLN A 152 0.18 -9.11 21.07
C GLN A 152 0.78 -7.71 20.95
N LEU A 153 0.25 -6.89 20.06
CA LEU A 153 0.72 -5.55 19.73
C LEU A 153 -0.46 -4.61 19.57
N ASN A 154 -0.29 -3.33 19.90
CA ASN A 154 -1.13 -2.24 19.43
C ASN A 154 -0.33 -1.36 18.46
N ILE A 155 -0.98 -0.83 17.42
CA ILE A 155 -0.42 0.18 16.52
C ILE A 155 -1.27 1.43 16.65
N SER A 156 -0.74 2.49 17.22
CA SER A 156 -1.41 3.80 17.25
C SER A 156 -0.81 4.71 16.20
N LEU A 157 -1.64 5.48 15.51
CA LEU A 157 -1.28 6.23 14.32
C LEU A 157 -1.58 7.72 14.43
N GLY A 158 -0.72 8.51 13.83
CA GLY A 158 -0.99 9.87 13.43
C GLY A 158 -0.62 10.03 11.96
N ALA A 159 -1.44 10.73 11.17
CA ALA A 159 -1.12 11.05 9.80
C ALA A 159 -1.49 12.50 9.47
N LYS A 160 -0.76 13.09 8.53
CA LYS A 160 -0.96 14.47 8.09
C LYS A 160 -0.42 14.66 6.68
N VAL A 161 -1.22 15.27 5.82
CA VAL A 161 -0.75 15.71 4.51
C VAL A 161 0.02 17.01 4.65
N GLU A 162 1.22 17.07 4.08
CA GLU A 162 2.09 18.24 4.07
C GLU A 162 2.58 18.56 2.64
N GLY A 163 2.55 19.84 2.27
CA GLY A 163 3.17 20.31 1.02
C GLY A 163 2.64 19.64 -0.24
N GLY A 164 1.31 19.48 -0.37
CA GLY A 164 0.67 18.87 -1.54
C GLY A 164 0.39 17.38 -1.35
N THR A 165 1.29 16.50 -1.76
CA THR A 165 1.08 15.04 -1.75
C THR A 165 1.92 14.30 -0.72
N ASN A 166 2.76 14.98 0.05
CA ASN A 166 3.55 14.33 1.09
C ASN A 166 2.66 13.95 2.28
N ILE A 167 2.89 12.76 2.80
CA ILE A 167 2.16 12.24 3.96
C ILE A 167 3.18 11.96 5.06
N LEU A 168 3.06 12.68 6.17
CA LEU A 168 3.81 12.42 7.39
C LEU A 168 3.02 11.44 8.26
N VAL A 169 3.61 10.30 8.59
CA VAL A 169 3.02 9.24 9.40
C VAL A 169 3.83 9.04 10.66
N SER A 170 3.20 9.14 11.83
CA SER A 170 3.79 8.76 13.11
C SER A 170 3.14 7.47 13.62
N THR A 171 3.95 6.55 14.12
CA THR A 171 3.50 5.27 14.67
C THR A 171 4.00 5.09 16.09
N GLU A 172 3.14 4.59 16.98
CA GLU A 172 3.51 4.06 18.29
C GLU A 172 3.06 2.61 18.36
N ILE A 173 4.02 1.71 18.49
CA ILE A 173 3.78 0.25 18.58
C ILE A 173 3.99 -0.13 20.04
N GLU A 174 2.90 -0.53 20.71
CA GLU A 174 2.93 -1.01 22.10
C GLU A 174 3.01 -2.55 22.11
N VAL A 175 3.95 -3.08 22.83
CA VAL A 175 4.15 -4.53 23.00
C VAL A 175 3.35 -5.03 24.20
N LEU A 176 2.28 -5.79 23.97
CA LEU A 176 1.37 -6.31 24.99
C LEU A 176 1.86 -7.60 25.62
N SER A 177 2.64 -8.39 24.87
CA SER A 177 3.31 -9.59 25.35
C SER A 177 4.72 -9.69 24.74
N SER A 178 5.68 -10.21 25.51
CA SER A 178 7.05 -10.36 24.99
C SER A 178 7.07 -11.27 23.77
N LEU A 179 7.79 -10.86 22.72
CA LEU A 179 7.94 -11.55 21.46
C LEU A 179 9.43 -11.73 21.15
N ASP A 180 9.79 -12.93 20.70
CA ASP A 180 11.14 -13.27 20.25
C ASP A 180 11.04 -13.65 18.76
N SER A 181 10.76 -12.65 17.92
CA SER A 181 10.52 -12.76 16.48
C SER A 181 11.16 -11.58 15.76
N ASP A 182 11.69 -11.82 14.58
CA ASP A 182 12.17 -10.77 13.68
C ASP A 182 10.98 -10.10 13.01
N LEU A 183 10.70 -8.85 13.39
CA LEU A 183 9.52 -8.11 12.93
C LEU A 183 9.90 -6.96 12.01
N SER A 184 9.04 -6.70 11.05
CA SER A 184 9.10 -5.52 10.19
C SER A 184 7.78 -4.77 10.14
N LEU A 185 7.86 -3.50 9.77
CA LEU A 185 6.72 -2.64 9.48
C LEU A 185 6.56 -2.49 7.98
N THR A 186 5.34 -2.65 7.50
CA THR A 186 4.95 -2.35 6.11
C THR A 186 3.82 -1.34 6.12
N LEU A 187 3.84 -0.42 5.15
CA LEU A 187 2.86 0.65 5.03
C LEU A 187 2.27 0.66 3.63
N TYR A 188 0.93 0.72 3.54
CA TYR A 188 0.17 0.96 2.32
C TYR A 188 -0.41 2.37 2.27
N VAL A 189 -0.74 2.82 1.07
CA VAL A 189 -1.74 3.87 0.85
C VAL A 189 -2.89 3.25 0.06
N THR A 190 -4.09 3.45 0.56
CA THR A 190 -5.34 3.07 -0.13
C THR A 190 -6.16 4.31 -0.44
N GLU A 191 -7.02 4.25 -1.46
CA GLU A 191 -7.94 5.32 -1.82
C GLU A 191 -9.35 4.76 -2.01
N SER A 192 -10.35 5.51 -1.54
CA SER A 192 -11.77 5.19 -1.67
C SER A 192 -12.50 6.27 -2.47
N GLY A 193 -13.72 5.97 -2.92
CA GLY A 193 -14.54 6.96 -3.63
C GLY A 193 -14.10 7.24 -5.07
N ILE A 194 -13.39 6.30 -5.71
CA ILE A 194 -12.95 6.45 -7.10
C ILE A 194 -14.08 6.03 -8.03
N GLU A 195 -14.61 6.99 -8.77
CA GLU A 195 -15.67 6.73 -9.74
C GLU A 195 -15.12 6.08 -11.02
N GLY A 196 -15.77 5.02 -11.47
CA GLY A 196 -15.35 4.31 -12.68
C GLY A 196 -16.40 3.36 -13.21
N ILE A 197 -15.97 2.37 -13.97
CA ILE A 197 -16.82 1.34 -14.55
C ILE A 197 -16.36 -0.02 -14.01
N GLN A 198 -17.32 -0.84 -13.56
CA GLN A 198 -17.13 -2.21 -13.11
C GLN A 198 -17.96 -3.17 -13.94
N ASN A 199 -17.40 -4.33 -14.27
CA ASN A 199 -18.17 -5.44 -14.79
C ASN A 199 -18.91 -6.13 -13.63
N VAL A 200 -20.23 -6.07 -13.65
CA VAL A 200 -21.11 -6.72 -12.67
C VAL A 200 -21.95 -7.75 -13.40
N SER A 201 -21.74 -9.03 -13.10
CA SER A 201 -22.48 -10.13 -13.75
C SER A 201 -22.50 -10.03 -15.29
N THR A 202 -21.37 -9.65 -15.89
CA THR A 202 -21.17 -9.44 -17.34
C THR A 202 -21.75 -8.13 -17.93
N VAL A 203 -22.20 -7.20 -17.10
CA VAL A 203 -22.65 -5.87 -17.53
C VAL A 203 -21.71 -4.81 -16.98
N HIS A 204 -21.18 -3.96 -17.86
CA HIS A 204 -20.38 -2.80 -17.47
C HIS A 204 -21.31 -1.67 -17.00
N GLN A 205 -21.09 -1.19 -15.78
CA GLN A 205 -21.93 -0.15 -15.16
C GLN A 205 -21.11 0.78 -14.27
N PRO A 206 -21.61 2.00 -13.99
CA PRO A 206 -20.96 2.92 -13.04
C PRO A 206 -20.76 2.24 -11.68
N TYR A 207 -19.59 2.48 -11.08
CA TYR A 207 -19.19 1.88 -9.82
C TYR A 207 -18.26 2.81 -9.06
N THR A 208 -18.39 2.83 -7.74
CA THR A 208 -17.49 3.55 -6.85
C THR A 208 -16.55 2.57 -6.19
N PHE A 209 -15.27 2.62 -6.55
CA PHE A 209 -14.23 1.76 -5.98
C PHE A 209 -13.81 2.27 -4.62
N LYS A 210 -13.56 1.34 -3.69
CA LYS A 210 -13.17 1.61 -2.30
C LYS A 210 -11.94 0.80 -1.91
N HIS A 211 -11.18 1.33 -0.95
CA HIS A 211 -9.99 0.66 -0.38
C HIS A 211 -8.97 0.21 -1.42
N VAL A 212 -8.92 0.90 -2.57
CA VAL A 212 -8.03 0.55 -3.68
C VAL A 212 -6.58 0.76 -3.26
N LEU A 213 -5.77 -0.30 -3.30
CA LEU A 213 -4.33 -0.20 -3.08
C LEU A 213 -3.70 0.70 -4.14
N ARG A 214 -3.16 1.84 -3.71
CA ARG A 214 -2.54 2.82 -4.61
C ARG A 214 -1.04 2.67 -4.64
N GLU A 215 -0.40 2.44 -3.50
CA GLU A 215 1.04 2.31 -3.39
C GLU A 215 1.43 1.58 -2.09
N ASN A 216 2.61 0.94 -2.10
CA ASN A 216 3.31 0.48 -0.91
C ASN A 216 4.66 1.20 -0.84
N PRO A 217 4.69 2.42 -0.29
CA PRO A 217 5.90 3.22 -0.25
C PRO A 217 6.94 2.70 0.72
N LEU A 218 6.55 1.91 1.74
CA LEU A 218 7.45 1.34 2.72
C LEU A 218 7.13 -0.14 2.93
N LYS A 219 8.07 -0.99 2.54
CA LYS A 219 7.97 -2.44 2.65
C LYS A 219 9.08 -2.99 3.54
N ASP A 220 8.69 -3.87 4.45
CA ASP A 220 9.59 -4.68 5.27
C ASP A 220 10.64 -3.83 6.01
N MET A 221 10.21 -2.66 6.57
CA MET A 221 11.09 -1.80 7.35
C MET A 221 11.44 -2.50 8.66
N PRO A 222 12.72 -2.83 8.92
CA PRO A 222 13.11 -3.59 10.10
C PRO A 222 12.74 -2.85 11.39
N LEU A 223 12.18 -3.58 12.36
CA LEU A 223 11.93 -3.06 13.71
C LEU A 223 13.00 -3.56 14.69
N ALA A 224 12.86 -4.80 15.11
CA ALA A 224 13.78 -5.49 16.00
C ALA A 224 13.49 -7.00 15.91
N ASN A 225 14.29 -7.81 16.59
CA ASN A 225 14.14 -9.27 16.66
C ASN A 225 13.78 -9.78 18.05
N SER A 226 13.58 -8.89 19.02
CA SER A 226 13.16 -9.22 20.39
C SER A 226 12.46 -8.01 21.01
N PHE A 227 11.32 -8.25 21.62
CA PHE A 227 10.44 -7.20 22.17
C PHE A 227 10.00 -7.58 23.58
N LYS A 228 10.02 -6.63 24.48
CA LYS A 228 9.60 -6.85 25.87
C LYS A 228 8.21 -6.28 26.10
N GLN A 229 7.39 -7.00 26.89
CA GLN A 229 6.10 -6.50 27.32
C GLN A 229 6.23 -5.09 27.94
N GLY A 230 5.36 -4.19 27.53
CA GLY A 230 5.33 -2.77 27.94
C GLY A 230 6.30 -1.87 27.18
N GLU A 231 7.07 -2.40 26.23
CA GLU A 231 7.91 -1.60 25.33
C GLU A 231 7.03 -0.79 24.37
N ILE A 232 7.44 0.46 24.10
CA ILE A 232 6.81 1.31 23.10
C ILE A 232 7.87 1.70 22.06
N ILE A 233 7.61 1.32 20.81
CA ILE A 233 8.48 1.64 19.68
C ILE A 233 7.82 2.77 18.90
N LYS A 234 8.56 3.86 18.68
CA LYS A 234 8.09 5.02 17.91
C LYS A 234 8.84 5.10 16.60
N LYS A 235 8.10 5.22 15.52
CA LYS A 235 8.65 5.39 14.17
C LYS A 235 7.85 6.47 13.44
N ASN A 236 8.55 7.29 12.68
CA ASN A 236 7.94 8.31 11.84
C ASN A 236 8.44 8.17 10.43
N TYR A 237 7.54 8.35 9.47
CA TYR A 237 7.84 8.20 8.06
C TYR A 237 7.29 9.38 7.29
N LEU A 238 8.07 9.84 6.32
CA LEU A 238 7.61 10.75 5.29
C LEU A 238 7.49 9.96 3.98
N ILE A 239 6.30 9.94 3.40
CA ILE A 239 6.04 9.29 2.12
C ILE A 239 5.46 10.29 1.13
N THR A 240 5.69 10.06 -0.14
CA THR A 240 5.14 10.90 -1.19
C THR A 240 4.00 10.16 -1.87
N GLY A 241 2.81 10.76 -1.89
CA GLY A 241 1.68 10.30 -2.68
C GLY A 241 1.76 10.75 -4.13
N SER A 242 0.64 10.72 -4.82
CA SER A 242 0.52 11.14 -6.22
C SER A 242 -0.49 12.28 -6.36
N ASP A 243 -0.24 13.18 -7.31
CA ASP A 243 -1.20 14.23 -7.71
C ASP A 243 -2.47 13.66 -8.36
N GLU A 244 -2.44 12.36 -8.72
CA GLU A 244 -3.60 11.66 -9.25
C GLU A 244 -4.58 11.20 -8.15
N TRP A 245 -4.17 11.24 -6.88
CA TRP A 245 -4.99 10.78 -5.75
C TRP A 245 -5.78 11.93 -5.14
N ILE A 246 -7.00 11.63 -4.70
CA ILE A 246 -7.76 12.55 -3.87
C ILE A 246 -7.35 12.32 -2.42
N MET A 247 -6.38 13.08 -1.92
CA MET A 247 -5.74 12.85 -0.63
C MET A 247 -6.74 12.67 0.54
N ASN A 248 -7.83 13.44 0.55
CA ASN A 248 -8.89 13.30 1.58
C ASN A 248 -9.70 11.99 1.45
N ASN A 249 -9.50 11.23 0.39
CA ASN A 249 -10.12 9.92 0.18
C ASN A 249 -9.10 8.79 0.41
N CYS A 250 -7.88 9.14 0.78
CA CYS A 250 -6.82 8.19 1.04
C CYS A 250 -6.76 7.81 2.53
N ALA A 251 -6.28 6.61 2.77
CA ALA A 251 -5.93 6.12 4.09
C ALA A 251 -4.53 5.51 4.09
N VAL A 252 -3.87 5.58 5.24
CA VAL A 252 -2.60 4.91 5.48
C VAL A 252 -2.87 3.67 6.32
N VAL A 253 -2.53 2.51 5.77
CA VAL A 253 -2.60 1.21 6.45
C VAL A 253 -1.20 0.83 6.91
N VAL A 254 -1.01 0.60 8.20
CA VAL A 254 0.26 0.18 8.78
C VAL A 254 0.10 -1.20 9.39
N MET A 255 1.02 -2.11 9.07
CA MET A 255 1.01 -3.48 9.58
C MET A 255 2.37 -3.91 10.11
N ILE A 256 2.34 -4.79 11.09
CA ILE A 256 3.54 -5.46 11.62
C ILE A 256 3.53 -6.90 11.14
N ILE A 257 4.64 -7.29 10.55
CA ILE A 257 4.83 -8.58 9.89
C ILE A 257 5.92 -9.37 10.61
N ASP A 258 5.65 -10.65 10.88
CA ASP A 258 6.67 -11.62 11.28
C ASP A 258 7.45 -12.07 10.05
N ASN A 259 8.75 -11.75 9.98
CA ASN A 259 9.59 -12.00 8.82
C ASN A 259 9.85 -13.50 8.58
N ALA A 260 9.69 -14.33 9.59
CA ALA A 260 9.90 -15.78 9.47
C ALA A 260 8.70 -16.47 8.77
N THR A 261 7.48 -15.96 8.98
CA THR A 261 6.25 -16.54 8.44
C THR A 261 5.61 -15.73 7.32
N GLY A 262 5.92 -14.42 7.26
CA GLY A 262 5.22 -13.45 6.41
C GLY A 262 3.83 -13.05 6.92
N GLU A 263 3.46 -13.49 8.13
CA GLU A 263 2.15 -13.24 8.72
C GLU A 263 2.03 -11.82 9.25
N VAL A 264 0.86 -11.20 9.04
CA VAL A 264 0.48 -9.93 9.67
C VAL A 264 0.02 -10.20 11.10
N LEU A 265 0.78 -9.72 12.09
CA LEU A 265 0.47 -9.88 13.50
C LEU A 265 -0.52 -8.82 13.99
N GLN A 266 -0.44 -7.61 13.46
CA GLN A 266 -1.32 -6.51 13.79
C GLN A 266 -1.38 -5.52 12.62
N VAL A 267 -2.51 -4.85 12.47
CA VAL A 267 -2.75 -3.82 11.45
C VAL A 267 -3.60 -2.71 12.02
N ASN A 268 -3.37 -1.48 11.61
CA ASN A 268 -4.25 -0.35 11.86
C ASN A 268 -4.28 0.58 10.64
N GLU A 269 -5.36 1.36 10.52
CA GLU A 269 -5.60 2.30 9.41
C GLU A 269 -5.94 3.68 9.95
N ILE A 270 -5.49 4.72 9.25
CA ILE A 270 -5.83 6.12 9.53
C ILE A 270 -6.17 6.85 8.22
N GLU A 271 -7.33 7.51 8.18
CA GLU A 271 -7.74 8.40 7.08
C GLU A 271 -6.92 9.71 7.09
N LEU A 272 -6.72 10.30 5.90
CA LEU A 272 -5.94 11.53 5.69
C LEU A 272 -6.79 12.81 5.67
#